data_e84977f14a39ce9d0eb680fb1e901ccc
#
_entry.id   e84977f14a39ce9d0eb680fb1e901ccc
#
_cell.length_a   1.000
_cell.length_b   1.000
_cell.length_c   1.000
_cell.angle_alpha   90.00
_cell.angle_beta   90.00
_cell.angle_gamma   90.00
#
_symmetry.space_group_name_H-M   'P 1'
#
loop_
_entity.id
_entity.type
_entity.pdbx_description
1 polymer ?
#
loop_
_entity_poly.entity_id
_entity_poly.type
_entity_poly.pdbx_seq_one_letter_code
_entity_poly.pdbx_strand_id
1 'polypeptide(L)'
;MIYNFSRIFFLFMILLNVFVEAQTINRYGTTAANFLEIGVGSRATAMGDAYVAVANDVSSIYWNPAGLSHVSNTSGLFMIQPWLVDIDMLFAGGAFVVPNIGVLGLGITHVDYGEMDVTNLEYQDGTGERFGASDMAATLTFSRKIVSWFSFGTSMKYISSNIWHSSANAFAVDLGVLVNTNFFSFTGLDKDGMNIGMSISNYGTRMKYDGIDSYQPIDISEYEEGNYGDVAGQFRTSEWELPLIFRIGIALRPIANNIMDLTVSADALHPNNNAESLNLGAILNNKIPGFGEVSLAMGAKSGMSGITKDNSDIGFTVGVGAKLFYLGNKSLSIDYTYKTMGILGNVQMYTVGLSF
;
A
#
# COMPACT_ATOMS: atom_id res chain seq x y z
N MET A 1 -34.58 -8.17 -26.45
CA MET A 1 -34.21 -6.90 -25.78
C MET A 1 -34.84 -6.77 -24.38
N ILE A 2 -36.08 -7.14 -24.16
CA ILE A 2 -36.81 -7.05 -22.87
C ILE A 2 -36.22 -7.97 -21.79
N TYR A 3 -35.72 -9.15 -22.14
CA TYR A 3 -35.17 -10.15 -21.21
C TYR A 3 -33.84 -9.71 -20.54
N ASN A 4 -33.07 -8.89 -21.21
CA ASN A 4 -31.81 -8.36 -20.64
C ASN A 4 -32.05 -7.19 -19.68
N PHE A 5 -33.10 -6.41 -19.89
CA PHE A 5 -33.46 -5.31 -19.00
C PHE A 5 -33.95 -5.81 -17.63
N SER A 6 -34.71 -6.89 -17.60
CA SER A 6 -35.19 -7.53 -16.37
C SER A 6 -34.02 -8.09 -15.52
N ARG A 7 -33.00 -8.68 -16.14
CA ARG A 7 -31.81 -9.19 -15.43
C ARG A 7 -30.95 -8.07 -14.84
N ILE A 8 -30.77 -6.97 -15.57
CA ILE A 8 -30.03 -5.79 -15.09
C ILE A 8 -30.82 -5.12 -13.95
N PHE A 9 -32.13 -5.00 -14.05
CA PHE A 9 -32.99 -4.47 -12.99
C PHE A 9 -32.97 -5.33 -11.73
N PHE A 10 -32.97 -6.66 -11.86
CA PHE A 10 -32.89 -7.59 -10.74
C PHE A 10 -31.50 -7.56 -10.05
N LEU A 11 -30.42 -7.42 -10.81
CA LEU A 11 -29.07 -7.20 -10.27
C LEU A 11 -28.98 -5.84 -9.53
N PHE A 12 -29.59 -4.81 -10.06
CA PHE A 12 -29.63 -3.48 -9.41
C PHE A 12 -30.47 -3.49 -8.13
N MET A 13 -31.56 -4.25 -8.06
CA MET A 13 -32.36 -4.45 -6.83
C MET A 13 -31.62 -5.24 -5.76
N ILE A 14 -30.78 -6.22 -6.13
CA ILE A 14 -29.96 -6.99 -5.18
C ILE A 14 -28.86 -6.09 -4.58
N LEU A 15 -28.28 -5.18 -5.37
CA LEU A 15 -27.27 -4.22 -4.91
C LEU A 15 -27.82 -3.16 -3.95
N LEU A 16 -29.14 -2.88 -3.98
CA LEU A 16 -29.77 -1.86 -3.13
C LEU A 16 -30.08 -2.34 -1.70
N ASN A 17 -30.00 -3.63 -1.39
CA ASN A 17 -30.39 -4.17 -0.09
C ASN A 17 -29.24 -4.53 0.85
N VAL A 18 -28.00 -4.12 0.58
CA VAL A 18 -26.82 -4.44 1.43
C VAL A 18 -26.40 -3.25 2.29
N PHE A 19 -27.34 -2.46 2.82
CA PHE A 19 -27.06 -1.58 3.95
C PHE A 19 -27.40 -2.31 5.26
N VAL A 20 -26.60 -3.31 5.60
CA VAL A 20 -26.55 -3.81 6.98
C VAL A 20 -25.63 -2.87 7.73
N GLU A 21 -26.16 -2.06 8.63
CA GLU A 21 -25.36 -1.35 9.62
C GLU A 21 -24.71 -2.38 10.54
N ALA A 22 -23.54 -2.89 10.13
CA ALA A 22 -22.67 -3.63 11.03
C ALA A 22 -22.13 -2.62 12.06
N GLN A 23 -22.29 -2.88 13.34
CA GLN A 23 -21.61 -2.13 14.38
C GLN A 23 -20.11 -2.21 14.10
N THR A 24 -19.49 -1.12 13.72
CA THR A 24 -18.05 -1.04 13.50
C THR A 24 -17.36 -1.11 14.85
N ILE A 25 -16.78 -2.26 15.17
CA ILE A 25 -15.87 -2.38 16.31
C ILE A 25 -14.65 -1.53 15.96
N ASN A 26 -14.46 -0.45 16.70
CA ASN A 26 -13.27 0.40 16.53
C ASN A 26 -12.03 -0.37 16.99
N ARG A 27 -11.12 -0.67 16.06
CA ARG A 27 -9.85 -1.38 16.31
C ARG A 27 -8.63 -0.50 16.04
N TYR A 28 -8.78 0.81 15.97
CA TYR A 28 -7.68 1.73 15.74
C TYR A 28 -6.58 1.56 16.81
N GLY A 29 -5.32 1.54 16.38
CA GLY A 29 -4.17 1.40 17.27
C GLY A 29 -3.95 0.01 17.84
N THR A 30 -4.53 -1.04 17.26
CA THR A 30 -4.40 -2.42 17.74
C THR A 30 -3.37 -3.26 16.98
N THR A 31 -2.61 -2.65 16.06
CA THR A 31 -1.56 -3.31 15.27
C THR A 31 -0.23 -2.59 15.40
N ALA A 32 0.85 -3.33 15.18
CA ALA A 32 2.20 -2.78 15.00
C ALA A 32 2.45 -2.50 13.51
N ALA A 33 3.55 -1.80 13.21
CA ALA A 33 4.02 -1.54 11.84
C ALA A 33 2.97 -0.92 10.91
N ASN A 34 2.22 0.08 11.38
CA ASN A 34 1.16 0.74 10.61
C ASN A 34 1.68 1.47 9.36
N PHE A 35 3.00 1.71 9.25
CA PHE A 35 3.60 2.25 8.04
C PHE A 35 3.36 1.35 6.80
N LEU A 36 3.08 0.07 6.99
CA LEU A 36 2.71 -0.86 5.92
C LEU A 36 1.36 -0.54 5.26
N GLU A 37 0.58 0.38 5.81
CA GLU A 37 -0.69 0.86 5.23
C GLU A 37 -0.50 2.08 4.33
N ILE A 38 0.69 2.71 4.35
CA ILE A 38 0.99 3.87 3.50
C ILE A 38 1.22 3.37 2.08
N GLY A 39 0.44 3.90 1.12
CA GLY A 39 0.48 3.49 -0.28
C GLY A 39 1.82 3.81 -0.96
N VAL A 40 2.23 2.97 -1.89
CA VAL A 40 3.49 3.05 -2.63
C VAL A 40 3.23 3.40 -4.10
N GLY A 41 3.98 4.38 -4.62
CA GLY A 41 3.94 4.79 -6.02
C GLY A 41 2.91 5.88 -6.32
N SER A 42 3.41 7.00 -6.90
CA SER A 42 2.59 8.17 -7.20
C SER A 42 1.39 7.84 -8.08
N ARG A 43 1.57 6.99 -9.10
CA ARG A 43 0.50 6.61 -10.01
C ARG A 43 -0.67 5.90 -9.30
N ALA A 44 -0.36 4.98 -8.39
CA ALA A 44 -1.36 4.25 -7.62
C ALA A 44 -2.09 5.16 -6.63
N THR A 45 -1.34 6.00 -5.91
CA THR A 45 -1.91 6.95 -4.96
C THR A 45 -2.75 8.03 -5.67
N ALA A 46 -2.35 8.48 -6.86
CA ALA A 46 -3.15 9.40 -7.67
C ALA A 46 -4.52 8.84 -8.04
N MET A 47 -4.64 7.51 -8.16
CA MET A 47 -5.90 6.80 -8.37
C MET A 47 -6.68 6.51 -7.07
N GLY A 48 -6.42 7.26 -5.99
CA GLY A 48 -7.12 7.07 -4.71
C GLY A 48 -6.81 5.74 -4.02
N ASP A 49 -5.64 5.14 -4.28
CA ASP A 49 -5.28 3.80 -3.81
C ASP A 49 -6.15 2.66 -4.41
N ALA A 50 -6.91 2.92 -5.50
CA ALA A 50 -7.70 1.93 -6.24
C ALA A 50 -6.84 1.25 -7.32
N TYR A 51 -5.90 0.39 -6.93
CA TYR A 51 -4.84 -0.10 -7.81
C TYR A 51 -4.70 -1.63 -7.86
N VAL A 52 -5.41 -2.40 -7.03
CA VAL A 52 -5.24 -3.86 -6.91
C VAL A 52 -5.54 -4.61 -8.21
N ALA A 53 -6.49 -4.13 -9.03
CA ALA A 53 -6.84 -4.69 -10.33
C ALA A 53 -6.08 -4.05 -11.51
N VAL A 54 -5.35 -2.95 -11.27
CA VAL A 54 -4.62 -2.17 -12.29
C VAL A 54 -3.10 -2.37 -12.19
N ALA A 55 -2.63 -2.90 -11.06
CA ALA A 55 -1.21 -3.09 -10.76
C ALA A 55 -0.48 -3.80 -11.91
N ASN A 56 0.50 -3.12 -12.52
CA ASN A 56 1.25 -3.60 -13.68
C ASN A 56 2.68 -3.04 -13.78
N ASP A 57 3.18 -2.47 -12.69
CA ASP A 57 4.52 -1.90 -12.56
C ASP A 57 5.22 -2.41 -11.29
N VAL A 58 6.39 -1.86 -10.95
CA VAL A 58 7.17 -2.27 -9.77
C VAL A 58 6.42 -2.04 -8.45
N SER A 59 5.51 -1.07 -8.38
CA SER A 59 4.68 -0.83 -7.20
C SER A 59 3.70 -1.98 -6.89
N SER A 60 3.51 -2.90 -7.84
CA SER A 60 2.76 -4.15 -7.64
C SER A 60 3.29 -5.01 -6.49
N ILE A 61 4.58 -4.86 -6.13
CA ILE A 61 5.19 -5.49 -4.94
C ILE A 61 4.38 -5.18 -3.68
N TYR A 62 3.82 -3.97 -3.60
CA TYR A 62 3.00 -3.51 -2.48
C TYR A 62 1.50 -3.78 -2.71
N TRP A 63 0.96 -3.45 -3.90
CA TRP A 63 -0.49 -3.45 -4.13
C TRP A 63 -1.08 -4.83 -4.41
N ASN A 64 -0.45 -5.55 -5.32
CA ASN A 64 -0.87 -6.90 -5.73
C ASN A 64 0.31 -7.62 -6.36
N PRO A 65 0.94 -8.58 -5.67
CA PRO A 65 2.10 -9.30 -6.21
C PRO A 65 1.88 -9.91 -7.60
N ALA A 66 0.65 -10.33 -7.93
CA ALA A 66 0.33 -10.90 -9.24
C ALA A 66 0.51 -9.90 -10.40
N GLY A 67 0.36 -8.60 -10.13
CA GLY A 67 0.53 -7.53 -11.10
C GLY A 67 1.94 -7.45 -11.68
N LEU A 68 2.95 -7.87 -10.91
CA LEU A 68 4.34 -7.89 -11.35
C LEU A 68 4.56 -8.75 -12.60
N SER A 69 3.74 -9.79 -12.84
CA SER A 69 3.78 -10.65 -14.04
C SER A 69 3.43 -9.91 -15.34
N HIS A 70 2.91 -8.70 -15.26
CA HIS A 70 2.61 -7.83 -16.40
C HIS A 70 3.76 -6.88 -16.74
N VAL A 71 4.81 -6.84 -15.93
CA VAL A 71 6.06 -6.12 -16.24
C VAL A 71 6.80 -6.86 -17.35
N SER A 72 6.99 -6.20 -18.48
CA SER A 72 7.58 -6.80 -19.68
C SER A 72 9.11 -6.71 -19.70
N ASN A 73 9.67 -5.70 -19.07
CA ASN A 73 11.10 -5.40 -19.07
C ASN A 73 11.61 -5.28 -17.64
N THR A 74 12.89 -5.56 -17.43
CA THR A 74 13.53 -5.27 -16.14
C THR A 74 13.36 -3.80 -15.79
N SER A 75 12.82 -3.51 -14.64
CA SER A 75 12.42 -2.16 -14.25
C SER A 75 12.79 -1.86 -12.82
N GLY A 76 13.12 -0.61 -12.54
CA GLY A 76 13.32 -0.07 -11.21
C GLY A 76 12.34 1.07 -10.92
N LEU A 77 12.00 1.26 -9.67
CA LEU A 77 11.15 2.35 -9.20
C LEU A 77 11.70 2.90 -7.90
N PHE A 78 11.76 4.22 -7.80
CA PHE A 78 12.15 4.95 -6.62
C PHE A 78 11.07 5.99 -6.29
N MET A 79 10.66 6.07 -5.03
CA MET A 79 9.65 7.00 -4.54
C MET A 79 10.13 7.71 -3.29
N ILE A 80 9.86 9.00 -3.23
CA ILE A 80 10.00 9.84 -2.05
C ILE A 80 8.65 10.43 -1.72
N GLN A 81 8.28 10.34 -0.47
CA GLN A 81 7.04 10.89 0.06
C GLN A 81 7.30 11.56 1.39
N PRO A 82 7.52 12.89 1.41
CA PRO A 82 7.37 13.66 2.63
C PRO A 82 5.96 13.41 3.19
N TRP A 83 5.92 12.84 4.40
CA TRP A 83 4.67 12.50 5.07
C TRP A 83 4.27 13.62 6.02
N LEU A 84 3.50 13.33 7.03
CA LEU A 84 3.04 14.31 8.02
C LEU A 84 4.11 14.53 9.09
N VAL A 85 4.23 15.76 9.62
CA VAL A 85 5.05 16.10 10.80
C VAL A 85 6.52 15.65 10.65
N ASP A 86 7.17 16.07 9.57
CA ASP A 86 8.60 15.80 9.28
C ASP A 86 8.96 14.30 9.19
N ILE A 87 7.99 13.43 8.95
CA ILE A 87 8.19 12.02 8.65
C ILE A 87 8.46 11.86 7.16
N ASP A 88 9.50 11.13 6.80
CA ASP A 88 9.81 10.81 5.42
C ASP A 88 9.63 9.32 5.11
N MET A 89 8.92 9.04 4.03
CA MET A 89 8.79 7.68 3.50
C MET A 89 9.52 7.54 2.16
N LEU A 90 10.34 6.52 2.08
CA LEU A 90 11.08 6.12 0.89
C LEU A 90 10.66 4.72 0.45
N PHE A 91 10.54 4.53 -0.86
CA PHE A 91 10.45 3.20 -1.45
C PHE A 91 11.43 3.07 -2.60
N ALA A 92 12.16 1.97 -2.62
CA ALA A 92 12.99 1.56 -3.74
C ALA A 92 12.65 0.12 -4.11
N GLY A 93 12.42 -0.15 -5.39
CA GLY A 93 12.11 -1.48 -5.85
C GLY A 93 12.61 -1.78 -7.25
N GLY A 94 12.75 -3.08 -7.54
CA GLY A 94 13.13 -3.59 -8.84
C GLY A 94 12.33 -4.82 -9.23
N ALA A 95 12.01 -4.95 -10.49
CA ALA A 95 11.39 -6.12 -11.10
C ALA A 95 12.30 -6.71 -12.18
N PHE A 96 12.64 -7.98 -12.05
CA PHE A 96 13.54 -8.71 -12.93
C PHE A 96 12.76 -9.78 -13.67
N VAL A 97 12.62 -9.59 -14.98
CA VAL A 97 11.93 -10.55 -15.84
C VAL A 97 12.84 -11.73 -16.14
N VAL A 98 12.42 -12.94 -15.71
CA VAL A 98 13.15 -14.19 -15.96
C VAL A 98 12.36 -15.00 -16.99
N PRO A 99 12.85 -15.12 -18.24
CA PRO A 99 12.12 -15.81 -19.30
C PRO A 99 11.70 -17.23 -18.90
N ASN A 100 10.46 -17.60 -19.23
CA ASN A 100 9.84 -18.91 -18.96
C ASN A 100 9.59 -19.24 -17.44
N ILE A 101 10.11 -18.46 -16.52
CA ILE A 101 9.94 -18.67 -15.07
C ILE A 101 8.88 -17.72 -14.52
N GLY A 102 9.04 -16.41 -14.73
CA GLY A 102 8.18 -15.38 -14.19
C GLY A 102 8.95 -14.08 -13.94
N VAL A 103 8.47 -13.28 -13.01
CA VAL A 103 9.09 -12.02 -12.61
C VAL A 103 9.45 -12.09 -11.12
N LEU A 104 10.70 -11.75 -10.82
CA LEU A 104 11.18 -11.59 -9.45
C LEU A 104 11.17 -10.10 -9.10
N GLY A 105 10.64 -9.76 -7.94
CA GLY A 105 10.61 -8.40 -7.40
C GLY A 105 11.42 -8.30 -6.12
N LEU A 106 12.13 -7.20 -5.96
CA LEU A 106 12.76 -6.79 -4.71
C LEU A 106 12.26 -5.40 -4.36
N GLY A 107 11.90 -5.16 -3.12
CA GLY A 107 11.44 -3.86 -2.63
C GLY A 107 11.94 -3.59 -1.23
N ILE A 108 12.24 -2.32 -0.96
CA ILE A 108 12.55 -1.81 0.38
C ILE A 108 11.68 -0.58 0.60
N THR A 109 10.90 -0.60 1.67
CA THR A 109 10.19 0.55 2.21
C THR A 109 10.92 0.99 3.47
N HIS A 110 11.18 2.27 3.61
CA HIS A 110 11.79 2.87 4.80
C HIS A 110 11.01 4.11 5.21
N VAL A 111 10.73 4.21 6.50
CA VAL A 111 10.09 5.38 7.11
C VAL A 111 11.02 5.89 8.20
N ASP A 112 11.34 7.17 8.11
CA ASP A 112 12.14 7.92 9.09
C ASP A 112 11.21 8.87 9.83
N TYR A 113 11.18 8.78 11.15
CA TYR A 113 10.35 9.63 12.02
C TYR A 113 11.12 10.87 12.53
N GLY A 114 12.35 11.08 12.03
CA GLY A 114 13.22 12.17 12.46
C GLY A 114 13.80 11.95 13.86
N GLU A 115 14.41 12.99 14.38
CA GLU A 115 15.01 13.01 15.71
C GLU A 115 14.12 13.77 16.71
N MET A 116 14.01 13.24 17.91
CA MET A 116 13.23 13.79 19.01
C MET A 116 14.12 14.01 20.23
N ASP A 117 13.86 15.06 21.02
CA ASP A 117 14.59 15.33 22.24
C ASP A 117 14.19 14.37 23.36
N VAL A 118 15.18 13.87 24.09
CA VAL A 118 14.94 13.07 25.29
C VAL A 118 14.51 14.01 26.42
N THR A 119 13.32 13.79 26.98
CA THR A 119 12.76 14.58 28.08
C THR A 119 12.55 13.72 29.31
N ASN A 120 12.67 14.35 30.49
CA ASN A 120 12.34 13.72 31.77
C ASN A 120 11.62 14.73 32.70
N LEU A 121 11.31 14.34 33.93
CA LEU A 121 10.61 15.20 34.88
C LEU A 121 11.38 16.46 35.27
N GLU A 122 12.71 16.42 35.23
CA GLU A 122 13.57 17.55 35.59
C GLU A 122 13.86 18.45 34.38
N TYR A 123 13.98 17.85 33.17
CA TYR A 123 14.29 18.52 31.91
C TYR A 123 13.18 18.33 30.92
N GLN A 124 12.07 19.04 31.09
CA GLN A 124 10.88 18.93 30.25
C GLN A 124 11.07 19.49 28.85
N ASP A 125 12.03 20.43 28.69
CA ASP A 125 12.40 21.04 27.40
C ASP A 125 13.53 20.29 26.68
N GLY A 126 13.99 19.16 27.24
CA GLY A 126 15.05 18.32 26.69
C GLY A 126 16.28 18.20 27.59
N THR A 127 16.86 17.02 27.65
CA THR A 127 18.11 16.71 28.37
C THR A 127 19.35 17.13 27.59
N GLY A 128 19.21 17.51 26.32
CA GLY A 128 20.28 17.72 25.36
C GLY A 128 20.68 16.45 24.60
N GLU A 129 20.11 15.30 24.93
CA GLU A 129 20.23 14.05 24.18
C GLU A 129 19.06 13.92 23.19
N ARG A 130 19.31 13.29 22.04
CA ARG A 130 18.30 13.07 20.99
C ARG A 130 18.24 11.60 20.62
N PHE A 131 17.06 11.13 20.22
CA PHE A 131 16.86 9.78 19.72
C PHE A 131 16.07 9.80 18.42
N GLY A 132 16.26 8.78 17.59
CA GLY A 132 15.51 8.58 16.36
C GLY A 132 14.62 7.34 16.43
N ALA A 133 13.63 7.32 15.54
CA ALA A 133 12.80 6.14 15.28
C ALA A 133 12.74 5.88 13.78
N SER A 134 12.68 4.61 13.38
CA SER A 134 12.57 4.23 11.98
C SER A 134 11.91 2.88 11.81
N ASP A 135 11.18 2.74 10.71
CA ASP A 135 10.57 1.48 10.28
C ASP A 135 11.13 1.08 8.91
N MET A 136 11.31 -0.21 8.71
CA MET A 136 11.77 -0.78 7.44
C MET A 136 11.01 -2.05 7.10
N ALA A 137 10.69 -2.23 5.81
CA ALA A 137 10.22 -3.49 5.26
C ALA A 137 11.02 -3.88 4.02
N ALA A 138 11.69 -5.03 4.05
CA ALA A 138 12.33 -5.63 2.89
C ALA A 138 11.43 -6.72 2.32
N THR A 139 11.15 -6.66 1.02
CA THR A 139 10.18 -7.53 0.34
C THR A 139 10.83 -8.27 -0.82
N LEU A 140 10.64 -9.58 -0.87
CA LEU A 140 10.97 -10.44 -2.00
C LEU A 140 9.67 -10.96 -2.61
N THR A 141 9.47 -10.74 -3.90
CA THR A 141 8.24 -11.09 -4.63
C THR A 141 8.53 -12.04 -5.76
N PHE A 142 7.65 -13.01 -5.96
CA PHE A 142 7.60 -13.83 -7.17
C PHE A 142 6.22 -13.73 -7.80
N SER A 143 6.19 -13.55 -9.12
CA SER A 143 4.94 -13.45 -9.87
C SER A 143 5.03 -14.19 -11.19
N ARG A 144 3.94 -14.85 -11.55
CA ARG A 144 3.85 -15.60 -12.83
C ARG A 144 2.46 -15.51 -13.43
N LYS A 145 2.43 -15.31 -14.71
CA LYS A 145 1.22 -15.49 -15.53
C LYS A 145 1.06 -16.99 -15.81
N ILE A 146 0.07 -17.62 -15.20
CA ILE A 146 -0.17 -19.07 -15.27
C ILE A 146 -0.83 -19.42 -16.60
N VAL A 147 -1.87 -18.65 -16.97
CA VAL A 147 -2.56 -18.72 -18.27
C VAL A 147 -2.80 -17.29 -18.76
N SER A 148 -3.26 -17.12 -20.00
CA SER A 148 -3.43 -15.79 -20.60
C SER A 148 -4.29 -14.84 -19.78
N TRP A 149 -5.28 -15.36 -19.08
CA TRP A 149 -6.27 -14.61 -18.31
C TRP A 149 -6.03 -14.63 -16.80
N PHE A 150 -5.05 -15.42 -16.28
CA PHE A 150 -4.84 -15.57 -14.84
C PHE A 150 -3.37 -15.45 -14.45
N SER A 151 -3.09 -14.56 -13.52
CA SER A 151 -1.78 -14.34 -12.91
C SER A 151 -1.84 -14.56 -11.40
N PHE A 152 -0.76 -15.08 -10.84
CA PHE A 152 -0.56 -15.30 -9.42
C PHE A 152 0.76 -14.69 -8.98
N GLY A 153 0.80 -14.17 -7.76
CA GLY A 153 2.01 -13.66 -7.15
C GLY A 153 2.01 -13.86 -5.63
N THR A 154 3.21 -13.95 -5.08
CA THR A 154 3.44 -14.04 -3.64
C THR A 154 4.64 -13.19 -3.25
N SER A 155 4.60 -12.61 -2.05
CA SER A 155 5.72 -11.87 -1.48
C SER A 155 6.05 -12.40 -0.09
N MET A 156 7.33 -12.33 0.28
CA MET A 156 7.82 -12.51 1.63
C MET A 156 8.40 -11.19 2.11
N LYS A 157 8.05 -10.78 3.30
CA LYS A 157 8.49 -9.53 3.92
C LYS A 157 9.24 -9.80 5.20
N TYR A 158 10.33 -9.09 5.39
CA TYR A 158 10.97 -8.89 6.69
C TYR A 158 10.72 -7.46 7.12
N ILE A 159 10.17 -7.28 8.31
CA ILE A 159 9.75 -6.00 8.86
C ILE A 159 10.56 -5.75 10.13
N SER A 160 11.10 -4.55 10.27
CA SER A 160 11.88 -4.12 11.43
C SER A 160 11.45 -2.72 11.83
N SER A 161 11.15 -2.53 13.10
CA SER A 161 10.83 -1.25 13.73
C SER A 161 11.85 -0.98 14.84
N ASN A 162 12.42 0.21 14.84
CA ASN A 162 13.42 0.63 15.82
C ASN A 162 12.98 1.95 16.45
N ILE A 163 13.02 2.03 17.77
CA ILE A 163 12.76 3.24 18.55
C ILE A 163 13.86 3.32 19.59
N TRP A 164 14.79 4.26 19.42
CA TRP A 164 15.94 4.43 20.31
C TRP A 164 16.67 3.10 20.54
N HIS A 165 16.63 2.56 21.76
CA HIS A 165 17.29 1.30 22.16
C HIS A 165 16.38 0.06 22.05
N SER A 166 15.14 0.24 21.61
CA SER A 166 14.15 -0.83 21.48
C SER A 166 13.91 -1.18 20.03
N SER A 167 13.79 -2.46 19.72
CA SER A 167 13.49 -2.96 18.39
C SER A 167 12.42 -4.04 18.38
N ALA A 168 11.72 -4.16 17.27
CA ALA A 168 10.76 -5.22 17.02
C ALA A 168 10.89 -5.72 15.58
N ASN A 169 10.73 -7.01 15.37
CA ASN A 169 10.87 -7.64 14.06
C ASN A 169 9.71 -8.58 13.79
N ALA A 170 9.32 -8.70 12.52
CA ALA A 170 8.32 -9.66 12.06
C ALA A 170 8.61 -10.17 10.65
N PHE A 171 8.03 -11.33 10.33
CA PHE A 171 7.94 -11.85 8.97
C PHE A 171 6.49 -11.87 8.52
N ALA A 172 6.25 -11.55 7.26
CA ALA A 172 4.94 -11.59 6.66
C ALA A 172 4.97 -12.17 5.24
N VAL A 173 3.81 -12.62 4.78
CA VAL A 173 3.58 -13.12 3.43
C VAL A 173 2.40 -12.35 2.83
N ASP A 174 2.54 -11.99 1.55
CA ASP A 174 1.44 -11.49 0.75
C ASP A 174 1.10 -12.49 -0.34
N LEU A 175 -0.17 -12.55 -0.69
CA LEU A 175 -0.70 -13.31 -1.82
C LEU A 175 -1.49 -12.39 -2.72
N GLY A 176 -1.38 -12.59 -4.02
CA GLY A 176 -2.11 -11.82 -5.00
C GLY A 176 -2.56 -12.64 -6.19
N VAL A 177 -3.71 -12.27 -6.73
CA VAL A 177 -4.23 -12.82 -7.97
C VAL A 177 -4.73 -11.68 -8.87
N LEU A 178 -4.59 -11.87 -10.18
CA LEU A 178 -5.12 -10.97 -11.17
C LEU A 178 -5.77 -11.78 -12.29
N VAL A 179 -7.02 -11.43 -12.59
CA VAL A 179 -7.85 -12.07 -13.61
C VAL A 179 -8.18 -11.05 -14.68
N ASN A 180 -7.80 -11.34 -15.92
CA ASN A 180 -8.13 -10.53 -17.08
C ASN A 180 -9.28 -11.20 -17.82
N THR A 181 -10.37 -10.48 -18.06
CA THR A 181 -11.55 -11.01 -18.74
C THR A 181 -11.88 -10.16 -19.96
N ASN A 182 -12.65 -10.71 -20.89
CA ASN A 182 -13.22 -9.95 -22.00
C ASN A 182 -14.60 -9.34 -21.68
N PHE A 183 -15.07 -9.43 -20.44
CA PHE A 183 -16.32 -8.80 -20.03
C PHE A 183 -16.22 -7.29 -20.18
N PHE A 184 -17.27 -6.67 -20.70
CA PHE A 184 -17.35 -5.25 -21.00
C PHE A 184 -16.30 -4.74 -22.00
N SER A 185 -15.61 -5.64 -22.70
CA SER A 185 -14.70 -5.26 -23.81
C SER A 185 -15.52 -4.73 -24.99
N PHE A 186 -15.09 -3.60 -25.55
CA PHE A 186 -15.67 -3.03 -26.77
C PHE A 186 -15.14 -3.70 -28.04
N THR A 187 -13.94 -4.26 -27.96
CA THR A 187 -13.28 -4.96 -29.11
C THR A 187 -13.44 -6.47 -29.04
N GLY A 188 -13.96 -7.03 -27.94
CA GLY A 188 -14.04 -8.48 -27.68
C GLY A 188 -12.72 -9.11 -27.28
N LEU A 189 -11.69 -8.32 -27.00
CA LEU A 189 -10.35 -8.76 -26.59
C LEU A 189 -10.13 -8.54 -25.09
N ASP A 190 -9.33 -9.39 -24.45
CA ASP A 190 -9.00 -9.29 -23.01
C ASP A 190 -8.26 -7.98 -22.66
N LYS A 191 -7.63 -7.32 -23.62
CA LYS A 191 -6.83 -6.10 -23.39
C LYS A 191 -7.64 -4.88 -22.97
N ASP A 192 -8.91 -4.80 -23.37
CA ASP A 192 -9.84 -3.71 -23.05
C ASP A 192 -11.07 -4.19 -22.23
N GLY A 193 -11.00 -5.43 -21.74
CA GLY A 193 -12.01 -6.00 -20.87
C GLY A 193 -11.82 -5.63 -19.39
N MET A 194 -12.66 -6.21 -18.55
CA MET A 194 -12.63 -6.02 -17.11
C MET A 194 -11.51 -6.85 -16.48
N ASN A 195 -10.72 -6.19 -15.64
CA ASN A 195 -9.76 -6.85 -14.76
C ASN A 195 -10.34 -6.98 -13.36
N ILE A 196 -10.06 -8.11 -12.70
CA ILE A 196 -10.39 -8.36 -11.30
C ILE A 196 -9.09 -8.66 -10.57
N GLY A 197 -8.82 -7.91 -9.51
CA GLY A 197 -7.64 -8.10 -8.66
C GLY A 197 -8.05 -8.44 -7.24
N MET A 198 -7.30 -9.32 -6.59
CA MET A 198 -7.44 -9.61 -5.17
C MET A 198 -6.05 -9.72 -4.55
N SER A 199 -5.89 -9.20 -3.33
CA SER A 199 -4.67 -9.38 -2.56
C SER A 199 -4.96 -9.50 -1.08
N ILE A 200 -4.15 -10.33 -0.41
CA ILE A 200 -4.04 -10.40 1.04
C ILE A 200 -2.62 -9.96 1.36
N SER A 201 -2.46 -8.93 2.17
CA SER A 201 -1.16 -8.37 2.50
C SER A 201 -0.90 -8.42 4.00
N ASN A 202 0.39 -8.61 4.36
CA ASN A 202 0.89 -8.57 5.73
C ASN A 202 0.36 -9.70 6.64
N TYR A 203 0.07 -10.87 6.10
CA TYR A 203 -0.21 -12.06 6.92
C TYR A 203 1.08 -12.58 7.52
N GLY A 204 1.29 -12.43 8.84
CA GLY A 204 2.59 -12.72 9.42
C GLY A 204 2.62 -12.93 10.93
N THR A 205 3.83 -12.91 11.46
CA THR A 205 4.10 -13.05 12.89
C THR A 205 3.72 -11.78 13.64
N ARG A 206 3.48 -11.90 14.93
CA ARG A 206 3.30 -10.74 15.81
C ARG A 206 4.63 -10.06 16.08
N MET A 207 4.59 -8.75 16.28
CA MET A 207 5.72 -7.94 16.69
C MET A 207 5.71 -7.71 18.20
N LYS A 208 6.88 -7.78 18.79
CA LYS A 208 7.14 -7.48 20.20
C LYS A 208 8.38 -6.62 20.30
N TYR A 209 8.25 -5.45 20.95
CA TYR A 209 9.41 -4.62 21.24
C TYR A 209 10.22 -5.20 22.38
N ASP A 210 11.54 -5.21 22.21
CA ASP A 210 12.52 -5.59 23.21
C ASP A 210 13.70 -4.60 23.14
N GLY A 211 14.29 -4.28 24.30
CA GLY A 211 15.42 -3.35 24.38
C GLY A 211 15.83 -3.07 25.82
N ILE A 212 17.00 -2.43 25.95
CA ILE A 212 17.61 -2.18 27.27
C ILE A 212 16.77 -1.26 28.17
N ASP A 213 15.95 -0.39 27.59
CA ASP A 213 15.08 0.53 28.34
C ASP A 213 13.93 -0.18 29.07
N SER A 214 13.67 -1.46 28.73
CA SER A 214 12.69 -2.29 29.42
C SER A 214 13.21 -2.87 30.75
N TYR A 215 14.51 -2.78 31.01
CA TYR A 215 15.10 -3.27 32.25
C TYR A 215 15.08 -2.20 33.34
N GLN A 216 14.65 -2.60 34.52
CA GLN A 216 14.60 -1.75 35.71
C GLN A 216 15.16 -2.52 36.92
N PRO A 217 15.84 -1.86 37.86
CA PRO A 217 16.18 -2.48 39.11
C PRO A 217 14.91 -2.83 39.88
N ILE A 218 14.76 -4.07 40.30
CA ILE A 218 13.61 -4.56 41.06
C ILE A 218 14.10 -5.13 42.38
N ASP A 219 13.54 -4.68 43.47
CA ASP A 219 13.68 -5.31 44.78
C ASP A 219 12.81 -6.59 44.83
N ILE A 220 13.42 -7.75 44.89
CA ILE A 220 12.72 -9.05 44.94
C ILE A 220 12.31 -9.49 46.34
N SER A 221 12.74 -8.76 47.41
CA SER A 221 12.42 -9.10 48.78
C SER A 221 12.18 -7.85 49.62
N GLU A 222 10.94 -7.58 49.98
CA GLU A 222 10.55 -6.50 50.86
C GLU A 222 10.99 -6.68 52.33
N TYR A 223 11.41 -7.89 52.70
CA TYR A 223 11.61 -8.27 54.11
C TYR A 223 13.06 -8.63 54.45
N GLU A 224 13.93 -8.78 53.46
CA GLU A 224 15.33 -9.14 53.67
C GLU A 224 16.25 -7.97 53.36
N GLU A 225 16.91 -7.41 54.36
CA GLU A 225 17.99 -6.47 54.19
C GLU A 225 19.23 -7.23 53.59
N GLY A 226 19.48 -7.02 52.30
CA GLY A 226 20.58 -7.63 51.60
C GLY A 226 20.80 -6.97 50.22
N ASN A 227 21.66 -7.54 49.43
CA ASN A 227 22.02 -7.02 48.10
C ASN A 227 21.00 -7.45 47.02
N TYR A 228 19.73 -7.47 47.34
CA TYR A 228 18.61 -7.86 46.43
C TYR A 228 17.94 -6.69 45.74
N GLY A 229 18.24 -5.45 46.11
CA GLY A 229 17.61 -4.24 45.62
C GLY A 229 18.01 -3.84 44.17
N ASP A 230 19.02 -4.53 43.62
CA ASP A 230 19.56 -4.21 42.28
C ASP A 230 19.44 -5.38 41.28
N VAL A 231 18.43 -6.24 41.46
CA VAL A 231 18.18 -7.29 40.47
C VAL A 231 17.52 -6.68 39.22
N ALA A 232 18.13 -6.91 38.05
CA ALA A 232 17.58 -6.45 36.79
C ALA A 232 16.29 -7.21 36.46
N GLY A 233 15.14 -6.55 36.59
CA GLY A 233 13.87 -7.05 36.12
C GLY A 233 13.50 -6.43 34.79
N GLN A 234 12.73 -7.11 33.96
CA GLN A 234 12.32 -6.62 32.65
C GLN A 234 10.80 -6.44 32.59
N PHE A 235 10.34 -5.26 32.14
CA PHE A 235 8.94 -5.07 31.79
C PHE A 235 8.55 -5.94 30.60
N ARG A 236 7.53 -6.76 30.78
CA ARG A 236 7.01 -7.60 29.71
C ARG A 236 6.15 -6.77 28.75
N THR A 237 6.63 -6.56 27.54
CA THR A 237 5.87 -5.92 26.46
C THR A 237 4.85 -6.89 25.86
N SER A 238 3.74 -6.37 25.36
CA SER A 238 2.72 -7.14 24.65
C SER A 238 3.14 -7.41 23.20
N GLU A 239 2.58 -8.45 22.61
CA GLU A 239 2.74 -8.77 21.19
C GLU A 239 1.56 -8.21 20.41
N TRP A 240 1.86 -7.55 19.29
CA TRP A 240 0.87 -6.91 18.42
C TRP A 240 0.88 -7.54 17.03
N GLU A 241 -0.31 -7.69 16.45
CA GLU A 241 -0.48 -8.20 15.09
C GLU A 241 -0.02 -7.17 14.07
N LEU A 242 0.32 -7.62 12.86
CA LEU A 242 0.57 -6.76 11.71
C LEU A 242 -0.77 -6.27 11.12
N PRO A 243 -0.80 -5.15 10.37
CA PRO A 243 -1.98 -4.65 9.71
C PRO A 243 -2.34 -5.54 8.50
N LEU A 244 -3.08 -6.60 8.75
CA LEU A 244 -3.59 -7.51 7.71
C LEU A 244 -4.63 -6.78 6.87
N ILE A 245 -4.42 -6.74 5.56
CA ILE A 245 -5.33 -6.04 4.64
C ILE A 245 -5.76 -7.03 3.55
N PHE A 246 -7.07 -7.22 3.44
CA PHE A 246 -7.70 -7.84 2.29
C PHE A 246 -8.17 -6.76 1.31
N ARG A 247 -7.79 -6.89 0.04
CA ARG A 247 -8.22 -5.99 -1.03
C ARG A 247 -8.87 -6.80 -2.15
N ILE A 248 -9.97 -6.29 -2.66
CA ILE A 248 -10.60 -6.76 -3.88
C ILE A 248 -10.93 -5.56 -4.76
N GLY A 249 -10.60 -5.63 -6.04
CA GLY A 249 -10.82 -4.54 -6.96
C GLY A 249 -11.25 -4.98 -8.33
N ILE A 250 -11.88 -4.07 -9.02
CA ILE A 250 -12.26 -4.20 -10.43
C ILE A 250 -11.74 -3.01 -11.20
N ALA A 251 -11.34 -3.23 -12.44
CA ALA A 251 -10.94 -2.16 -13.35
C ALA A 251 -11.54 -2.36 -14.73
N LEU A 252 -11.98 -1.28 -15.33
CA LEU A 252 -12.55 -1.22 -16.68
C LEU A 252 -11.73 -0.28 -17.54
N ARG A 253 -11.63 -0.57 -18.83
CA ARG A 253 -10.96 0.27 -19.84
C ARG A 253 -11.96 0.75 -20.89
N PRO A 254 -12.79 1.76 -20.59
CA PRO A 254 -13.81 2.27 -21.50
C PRO A 254 -13.23 2.89 -22.78
N ILE A 255 -11.97 3.34 -22.75
CA ILE A 255 -11.24 3.83 -23.92
C ILE A 255 -9.89 3.13 -23.94
N ALA A 256 -9.63 2.37 -25.00
CA ALA A 256 -8.36 1.66 -25.22
C ALA A 256 -7.98 1.70 -26.69
N ASN A 257 -7.48 2.84 -27.17
CA ASN A 257 -7.02 3.02 -28.54
C ASN A 257 -5.52 3.35 -28.60
N ASN A 258 -5.00 3.59 -29.79
CA ASN A 258 -3.57 3.84 -30.02
C ASN A 258 -3.11 5.22 -29.48
N ILE A 259 -4.02 6.14 -29.19
CA ILE A 259 -3.72 7.51 -28.76
C ILE A 259 -4.04 7.66 -27.27
N MET A 260 -5.19 7.15 -26.84
CA MET A 260 -5.71 7.35 -25.50
C MET A 260 -6.11 6.01 -24.86
N ASP A 261 -5.84 5.89 -23.57
CA ASP A 261 -6.25 4.76 -22.72
C ASP A 261 -6.84 5.34 -21.43
N LEU A 262 -8.13 5.13 -21.20
CA LEU A 262 -8.79 5.51 -19.96
C LEU A 262 -9.07 4.24 -19.16
N THR A 263 -8.55 4.18 -17.95
CA THR A 263 -8.83 3.11 -16.99
C THR A 263 -9.58 3.69 -15.80
N VAL A 264 -10.66 3.03 -15.40
CA VAL A 264 -11.44 3.35 -14.19
C VAL A 264 -11.40 2.13 -13.28
N SER A 265 -11.14 2.35 -11.98
CA SER A 265 -11.02 1.27 -10.99
C SER A 265 -11.81 1.57 -9.73
N ALA A 266 -12.22 0.50 -9.06
CA ALA A 266 -12.84 0.54 -7.74
C ALA A 266 -12.30 -0.62 -6.90
N ASP A 267 -11.76 -0.31 -5.72
CA ASP A 267 -11.20 -1.28 -4.78
C ASP A 267 -11.93 -1.19 -3.43
N ALA A 268 -12.34 -2.33 -2.89
CA ALA A 268 -12.82 -2.47 -1.52
C ALA A 268 -11.69 -3.04 -0.65
N LEU A 269 -11.48 -2.41 0.50
CA LEU A 269 -10.46 -2.78 1.48
C LEU A 269 -11.11 -3.20 2.78
N HIS A 270 -10.61 -4.29 3.35
CA HIS A 270 -11.01 -4.80 4.67
C HIS A 270 -9.74 -5.02 5.51
N PRO A 271 -9.30 -4.00 6.27
CA PRO A 271 -8.19 -4.14 7.21
C PRO A 271 -8.64 -4.74 8.54
N ASN A 272 -7.72 -5.38 9.29
CA ASN A 272 -8.03 -5.93 10.61
C ASN A 272 -8.04 -4.88 11.74
N ASN A 273 -7.49 -3.69 11.51
CA ASN A 273 -7.25 -2.65 12.51
C ASN A 273 -8.00 -1.33 12.22
N ASN A 274 -8.76 -1.27 11.14
CA ASN A 274 -9.43 -0.06 10.71
C ASN A 274 -10.82 -0.38 10.13
N ALA A 275 -11.61 0.66 9.85
CA ALA A 275 -12.86 0.54 9.13
C ALA A 275 -12.61 0.15 7.66
N GLU A 276 -13.59 -0.53 7.10
CA GLU A 276 -13.62 -0.84 5.67
C GLU A 276 -13.63 0.43 4.84
N SER A 277 -12.99 0.39 3.68
CA SER A 277 -12.95 1.54 2.78
C SER A 277 -13.22 1.15 1.34
N LEU A 278 -13.77 2.10 0.60
CA LEU A 278 -13.98 2.03 -0.84
C LEU A 278 -13.12 3.10 -1.51
N ASN A 279 -12.26 2.65 -2.41
CA ASN A 279 -11.38 3.51 -3.18
C ASN A 279 -11.86 3.55 -4.63
N LEU A 280 -11.89 4.73 -5.22
CA LEU A 280 -12.25 4.95 -6.61
C LEU A 280 -11.13 5.68 -7.31
N GLY A 281 -10.80 5.25 -8.53
CA GLY A 281 -9.73 5.83 -9.31
C GLY A 281 -10.01 5.87 -10.79
N ALA A 282 -9.43 6.86 -11.45
CA ALA A 282 -9.39 6.95 -12.90
C ALA A 282 -8.03 7.46 -13.37
N ILE A 283 -7.52 6.89 -14.45
CA ILE A 283 -6.29 7.34 -15.10
C ILE A 283 -6.48 7.41 -16.60
N LEU A 284 -6.13 8.53 -17.16
CA LEU A 284 -6.11 8.81 -18.59
C LEU A 284 -4.65 8.86 -19.06
N ASN A 285 -4.26 7.92 -19.89
CA ASN A 285 -2.95 7.89 -20.54
C ASN A 285 -3.09 8.38 -21.97
N ASN A 286 -2.32 9.39 -22.35
CA ASN A 286 -2.25 9.91 -23.71
C ASN A 286 -0.89 9.61 -24.32
N LYS A 287 -0.88 8.81 -25.38
CA LYS A 287 0.32 8.36 -26.09
C LYS A 287 0.69 9.37 -27.17
N ILE A 288 1.90 9.91 -27.08
CA ILE A 288 2.47 10.85 -28.05
C ILE A 288 3.44 10.06 -28.94
N PRO A 289 3.09 9.78 -30.21
CA PRO A 289 3.91 8.97 -31.09
C PRO A 289 5.34 9.53 -31.21
N GLY A 290 6.33 8.65 -31.04
CA GLY A 290 7.75 9.01 -31.15
C GLY A 290 8.34 9.73 -29.93
N PHE A 291 7.54 10.06 -28.91
CA PHE A 291 8.01 10.78 -27.71
C PHE A 291 7.77 10.00 -26.43
N GLY A 292 6.54 9.57 -26.16
CA GLY A 292 6.22 8.91 -24.90
C GLY A 292 4.73 8.89 -24.57
N GLU A 293 4.43 8.95 -23.29
CA GLU A 293 3.08 8.92 -22.74
C GLU A 293 2.96 9.96 -21.65
N VAL A 294 1.84 10.67 -21.60
CA VAL A 294 1.47 11.58 -20.50
C VAL A 294 0.24 11.00 -19.82
N SER A 295 0.25 10.95 -18.50
CA SER A 295 -0.84 10.44 -17.69
C SER A 295 -1.42 11.52 -16.79
N LEU A 296 -2.75 11.50 -16.66
CA LEU A 296 -3.51 12.28 -15.68
C LEU A 296 -4.34 11.29 -14.87
N ALA A 297 -4.23 11.37 -13.57
CA ALA A 297 -4.95 10.49 -12.66
C ALA A 297 -5.70 11.29 -11.60
N MET A 298 -6.84 10.76 -11.19
CA MET A 298 -7.62 11.27 -10.08
C MET A 298 -8.24 10.11 -9.31
N GLY A 299 -8.44 10.34 -8.01
CA GLY A 299 -9.04 9.33 -7.17
C GLY A 299 -9.68 9.89 -5.91
N ALA A 300 -10.46 9.05 -5.28
CA ALA A 300 -11.08 9.33 -3.99
C ALA A 300 -11.01 8.08 -3.13
N LYS A 301 -10.66 8.27 -1.86
CA LYS A 301 -10.68 7.24 -0.83
C LYS A 301 -11.73 7.62 0.20
N SER A 302 -12.67 6.71 0.48
CA SER A 302 -13.73 6.92 1.46
C SER A 302 -13.80 5.74 2.40
N GLY A 303 -13.85 5.99 3.72
CA GLY A 303 -14.28 4.97 4.67
C GLY A 303 -15.74 4.58 4.42
N MET A 304 -16.08 3.28 4.46
CA MET A 304 -17.48 2.84 4.26
C MET A 304 -18.41 3.37 5.36
N SER A 305 -17.89 3.66 6.55
CA SER A 305 -18.62 4.34 7.61
C SER A 305 -18.90 5.83 7.30
N GLY A 306 -18.12 6.47 6.42
CA GLY A 306 -18.26 7.88 6.03
C GLY A 306 -19.30 8.16 4.94
N ILE A 307 -19.95 7.14 4.39
CA ILE A 307 -21.11 7.31 3.51
C ILE A 307 -22.32 7.79 4.32
N THR A 308 -22.28 7.66 5.63
CA THR A 308 -23.31 8.12 6.57
C THR A 308 -22.85 9.37 7.34
N LYS A 309 -23.22 10.54 6.88
CA LYS A 309 -23.41 11.83 7.56
C LYS A 309 -22.27 12.81 7.77
N ASP A 310 -21.00 12.48 7.82
CA ASP A 310 -19.95 13.49 7.92
C ASP A 310 -19.00 13.40 6.73
N ASN A 311 -19.10 14.38 5.81
CA ASN A 311 -18.29 14.52 4.58
C ASN A 311 -16.78 14.79 4.85
N SER A 312 -16.30 14.61 6.07
CA SER A 312 -14.94 14.96 6.47
C SER A 312 -13.88 13.91 6.10
N ASP A 313 -14.29 12.68 5.73
CA ASP A 313 -13.38 11.55 5.60
C ASP A 313 -13.06 11.14 4.14
N ILE A 314 -13.47 11.93 3.16
CA ILE A 314 -13.14 11.68 1.76
C ILE A 314 -11.81 12.32 1.43
N GLY A 315 -10.77 11.50 1.25
CA GLY A 315 -9.48 11.93 0.72
C GLY A 315 -9.51 12.00 -0.81
N PHE A 316 -9.24 13.18 -1.38
CA PHE A 316 -9.07 13.35 -2.82
C PHE A 316 -7.60 13.28 -3.21
N THR A 317 -7.33 12.65 -4.35
CA THR A 317 -5.99 12.55 -4.93
C THR A 317 -6.01 12.96 -6.40
N VAL A 318 -4.95 13.62 -6.81
CA VAL A 318 -4.72 14.01 -8.20
C VAL A 318 -3.24 13.77 -8.51
N GLY A 319 -2.94 13.29 -9.71
CA GLY A 319 -1.57 13.11 -10.14
C GLY A 319 -1.37 13.30 -11.63
N VAL A 320 -0.12 13.61 -11.97
CA VAL A 320 0.36 13.74 -13.33
C VAL A 320 1.60 12.88 -13.50
N GLY A 321 1.75 12.29 -14.68
CA GLY A 321 2.92 11.47 -15.00
C GLY A 321 3.37 11.70 -16.44
N ALA A 322 4.65 11.50 -16.67
CA ALA A 322 5.25 11.48 -18.00
C ALA A 322 6.17 10.27 -18.12
N LYS A 323 6.01 9.51 -19.20
CA LYS A 323 6.86 8.37 -19.54
C LYS A 323 7.50 8.63 -20.89
N LEU A 324 8.82 8.75 -20.91
CA LEU A 324 9.62 9.01 -22.09
C LEU A 324 10.22 7.70 -22.58
N PHE A 325 10.09 7.42 -23.89
CA PHE A 325 10.73 6.27 -24.51
C PHE A 325 12.04 6.72 -25.17
N TYR A 326 13.12 5.98 -24.93
CA TYR A 326 14.43 6.22 -25.50
C TYR A 326 15.14 4.91 -25.83
N LEU A 327 16.01 4.90 -26.82
CA LEU A 327 16.85 3.76 -27.22
C LEU A 327 16.11 2.40 -27.26
N GLY A 328 15.07 2.29 -28.10
CA GLY A 328 14.30 1.07 -28.27
C GLY A 328 13.25 0.87 -27.18
N ASN A 329 13.39 -0.17 -26.33
CA ASN A 329 12.39 -0.51 -25.31
C ASN A 329 12.63 0.12 -23.94
N LYS A 330 13.59 1.02 -23.82
CA LYS A 330 13.91 1.69 -22.55
C LYS A 330 12.98 2.85 -22.30
N SER A 331 12.60 3.06 -21.05
CA SER A 331 11.78 4.20 -20.69
C SER A 331 12.15 4.78 -19.32
N LEU A 332 11.99 6.09 -19.21
CA LEU A 332 12.03 6.85 -17.95
C LEU A 332 10.63 7.37 -17.67
N SER A 333 10.10 7.11 -16.50
CA SER A 333 8.86 7.71 -16.00
C SER A 333 9.12 8.62 -14.82
N ILE A 334 8.37 9.71 -14.74
CA ILE A 334 8.35 10.64 -13.63
C ILE A 334 6.88 10.90 -13.33
N ASP A 335 6.46 10.60 -12.11
CA ASP A 335 5.09 10.76 -11.68
C ASP A 335 5.06 11.60 -10.40
N TYR A 336 4.08 12.48 -10.31
CA TYR A 336 3.80 13.34 -9.16
C TYR A 336 2.36 13.16 -8.72
N THR A 337 2.14 13.13 -7.40
CA THR A 337 0.79 13.04 -6.82
C THR A 337 0.64 14.01 -5.66
N TYR A 338 -0.52 14.62 -5.61
CA TYR A 338 -1.02 15.44 -4.52
C TYR A 338 -2.21 14.74 -3.88
N LYS A 339 -2.16 14.55 -2.55
CA LYS A 339 -3.18 13.86 -1.75
C LYS A 339 -3.63 14.76 -0.61
N THR A 340 -4.93 14.95 -0.46
CA THR A 340 -5.52 15.65 0.68
C THR A 340 -5.74 14.69 1.84
N MET A 341 -5.36 15.13 3.05
CA MET A 341 -5.50 14.35 4.29
C MET A 341 -6.43 15.07 5.30
N GLY A 342 -7.37 15.88 4.80
CA GLY A 342 -8.31 16.62 5.63
C GLY A 342 -7.60 17.59 6.59
N ILE A 343 -7.90 17.47 7.87
CA ILE A 343 -7.31 18.32 8.93
C ILE A 343 -5.79 18.13 9.11
N LEU A 344 -5.24 17.01 8.64
CA LEU A 344 -3.81 16.72 8.72
C LEU A 344 -3.00 17.43 7.62
N GLY A 345 -3.67 18.16 6.71
CA GLY A 345 -3.00 18.87 5.61
C GLY A 345 -2.95 18.06 4.32
N ASN A 346 -1.83 18.18 3.61
CA ASN A 346 -1.67 17.58 2.29
C ASN A 346 -0.33 16.88 2.18
N VAL A 347 -0.32 15.79 1.44
CA VAL A 347 0.88 14.98 1.19
C VAL A 347 1.22 15.01 -0.30
N GLN A 348 2.49 15.12 -0.60
CA GLN A 348 3.04 15.08 -1.96
C GLN A 348 3.89 13.83 -2.13
N MET A 349 3.85 13.23 -3.31
CA MET A 349 4.61 12.04 -3.62
C MET A 349 5.29 12.19 -4.98
N TYR A 350 6.54 11.82 -5.05
CA TYR A 350 7.36 11.85 -6.25
C TYR A 350 7.87 10.45 -6.55
N THR A 351 7.69 9.99 -7.78
CA THR A 351 8.14 8.68 -8.20
C THR A 351 8.92 8.77 -9.51
N VAL A 352 10.04 8.08 -9.54
CA VAL A 352 10.85 7.91 -10.76
C VAL A 352 10.95 6.44 -11.08
N GLY A 353 10.63 6.06 -12.30
CA GLY A 353 10.73 4.69 -12.82
C GLY A 353 11.66 4.60 -14.00
N LEU A 354 12.42 3.51 -14.06
CA LEU A 354 13.33 3.17 -15.15
C LEU A 354 12.97 1.78 -15.67
N SER A 355 12.96 1.60 -17.00
CA SER A 355 12.76 0.28 -17.63
C SER A 355 13.79 0.08 -18.75
N PHE A 356 14.37 -1.14 -18.77
CA PHE A 356 15.50 -1.48 -19.65
C PHE A 356 15.18 -2.60 -20.61
#